data_4bdbd32693ce73d3113a7b15dbb6f563
#
_entry.id   4bdbd32693ce73d3113a7b15dbb6f563
#
_cell.length_a   1.000
_cell.length_b   1.000
_cell.length_c   1.000
_cell.angle_alpha   90.00
_cell.angle_beta   90.00
_cell.angle_gamma   90.00
#
_symmetry.space_group_name_H-M   'P 1'
#
loop_
_entity.id
_entity.type
_entity.pdbx_description
1 polymer ?
#
loop_
_entity_poly.entity_id
_entity_poly.type
_entity_poly.pdbx_seq_one_letter_code
_entity_poly.pdbx_strand_id
1 'polypeptide(L)'
;MERKRTLAQYRSIDLALLAVILCVFEGVTVFAARRLIPRSSIAFTVSLAAGITCIVYMRWGAWGAIHAFLSGAVWCVFSGAGSPLKNPEPYTVYCAGNLFSLFTVLYMNGLGRERVRKSAWLTLLAGAVTLLCMQTGRAAVSLCFSRSVWEALSHYTTDALSMVFTLVTVWVARRADGLFEEQKHYLARISRSEGEERP
;
A
#
# COMPACT_ATOMS: atom_id res chain seq x y z
N MET A 1 -2.88 -7.55 36.91
CA MET A 1 -3.35 -6.26 36.34
C MET A 1 -2.97 -6.23 34.86
N GLU A 2 -3.90 -6.57 33.96
CA GLU A 2 -3.68 -6.41 32.53
C GLU A 2 -3.68 -4.92 32.19
N ARG A 3 -2.54 -4.42 31.73
CA ARG A 3 -2.39 -3.03 31.29
C ARG A 3 -3.17 -2.85 29.99
N LYS A 4 -4.36 -2.26 30.03
CA LYS A 4 -5.14 -1.94 28.83
C LYS A 4 -4.28 -1.08 27.88
N ARG A 5 -3.95 -1.63 26.72
CA ARG A 5 -3.18 -0.90 25.70
C ARG A 5 -3.98 0.30 25.20
N THR A 6 -3.32 1.43 24.99
CA THR A 6 -3.95 2.62 24.41
C THR A 6 -4.14 2.45 22.90
N LEU A 7 -5.09 3.17 22.31
CA LEU A 7 -5.32 3.17 20.85
C LEU A 7 -4.03 3.53 20.07
N ALA A 8 -3.20 4.43 20.62
CA ALA A 8 -1.92 4.80 20.03
C ALA A 8 -0.93 3.63 20.00
N GLN A 9 -0.86 2.82 21.07
CA GLN A 9 -0.03 1.62 21.12
C GLN A 9 -0.51 0.56 20.11
N TYR A 10 -1.82 0.33 20.02
CA TYR A 10 -2.38 -0.57 19.01
C TYR A 10 -2.01 -0.12 17.59
N ARG A 11 -2.17 1.18 17.30
CA ARG A 11 -1.81 1.74 16.01
C ARG A 11 -0.34 1.52 15.68
N SER A 12 0.58 1.82 16.60
CA SER A 12 2.01 1.67 16.37
C SER A 12 2.41 0.22 16.10
N ILE A 13 1.85 -0.73 16.85
CA ILE A 13 2.11 -2.16 16.64
C ILE A 13 1.56 -2.63 15.29
N ASP A 14 0.34 -2.25 14.96
CA ASP A 14 -0.32 -2.65 13.70
C ASP A 14 0.42 -2.07 12.49
N LEU A 15 0.80 -0.78 12.53
CA LEU A 15 1.59 -0.14 11.48
C LEU A 15 2.97 -0.80 11.33
N ALA A 16 3.64 -1.11 12.43
CA ALA A 16 4.95 -1.78 12.39
C ALA A 16 4.83 -3.20 11.80
N LEU A 17 3.82 -3.97 12.20
CA LEU A 17 3.59 -5.32 11.67
C LEU A 17 3.33 -5.27 10.15
N LEU A 18 2.44 -4.40 9.70
CA LEU A 18 2.13 -4.23 8.27
C LEU A 18 3.32 -3.70 7.48
N ALA A 19 4.18 -2.86 8.09
CA ALA A 19 5.42 -2.41 7.47
C ALA A 19 6.42 -3.56 7.29
N VAL A 20 6.59 -4.44 8.28
CA VAL A 20 7.44 -5.64 8.16
C VAL A 20 6.91 -6.55 7.06
N ILE A 21 5.61 -6.83 7.04
CA ILE A 21 4.98 -7.62 5.99
C ILE A 21 5.24 -7.00 4.62
N LEU A 22 5.03 -5.70 4.47
CA LEU A 22 5.31 -4.96 3.24
C LEU A 22 6.77 -5.12 2.80
N CYS A 23 7.72 -4.86 3.70
CA CYS A 23 9.15 -4.93 3.38
C CYS A 23 9.57 -6.33 2.93
N VAL A 24 9.09 -7.38 3.62
CA VAL A 24 9.40 -8.77 3.28
C VAL A 24 8.82 -9.13 1.91
N PHE A 25 7.53 -8.91 1.71
CA PHE A 25 6.88 -9.29 0.44
C PHE A 25 7.39 -8.46 -0.74
N GLU A 26 7.51 -7.14 -0.59
CA GLU A 26 8.02 -6.29 -1.65
C GLU A 26 9.48 -6.60 -1.96
N GLY A 27 10.32 -6.78 -0.94
CA GLY A 27 11.72 -7.16 -1.12
C GLY A 27 11.88 -8.50 -1.83
N VAL A 28 11.13 -9.53 -1.42
CA VAL A 28 11.16 -10.85 -2.04
C VAL A 28 10.66 -10.79 -3.48
N THR A 29 9.55 -10.12 -3.76
CA THR A 29 9.00 -10.03 -5.12
C THR A 29 9.92 -9.29 -6.08
N VAL A 30 10.49 -8.15 -5.66
CA VAL A 30 11.45 -7.38 -6.48
C VAL A 30 12.73 -8.19 -6.70
N PHE A 31 13.26 -8.84 -5.67
CA PHE A 31 14.45 -9.68 -5.77
C PHE A 31 14.21 -10.87 -6.70
N ALA A 32 13.09 -11.57 -6.56
CA ALA A 32 12.72 -12.70 -7.39
C ALA A 32 12.52 -12.28 -8.85
N ALA A 33 11.77 -11.20 -9.11
CA ALA A 33 11.56 -10.68 -10.46
C ALA A 33 12.90 -10.36 -11.13
N ARG A 34 13.83 -9.75 -10.42
CA ARG A 34 15.16 -9.42 -10.94
C ARG A 34 16.01 -10.63 -11.29
N ARG A 35 15.81 -11.77 -10.59
CA ARG A 35 16.56 -13.02 -10.82
C ARG A 35 15.94 -13.90 -11.88
N LEU A 36 14.61 -13.94 -11.94
CA LEU A 36 13.85 -14.88 -12.75
C LEU A 36 13.49 -14.32 -14.13
N ILE A 37 13.34 -12.99 -14.26
CA ILE A 37 12.96 -12.36 -15.53
C ILE A 37 14.23 -11.85 -16.22
N PRO A 38 14.57 -12.34 -17.42
CA PRO A 38 15.72 -11.87 -18.18
C PRO A 38 15.59 -10.37 -18.50
N ARG A 39 16.73 -9.67 -18.48
CA ARG A 39 16.79 -8.20 -18.72
C ARG A 39 16.24 -7.74 -20.08
N SER A 40 16.08 -8.66 -21.02
CA SER A 40 15.56 -8.40 -22.38
C SER A 40 14.03 -8.47 -22.48
N SER A 41 13.34 -9.01 -21.49
CA SER A 41 11.88 -9.04 -21.43
C SER A 41 11.36 -7.77 -20.77
N ILE A 42 10.22 -7.29 -21.24
CA ILE A 42 9.46 -6.18 -20.63
C ILE A 42 9.41 -6.44 -19.14
N ALA A 43 9.95 -5.51 -18.36
CA ALA A 43 10.03 -5.64 -16.91
C ALA A 43 8.62 -5.61 -16.31
N PHE A 44 8.02 -6.78 -16.12
CA PHE A 44 6.82 -6.90 -15.32
C PHE A 44 7.22 -6.81 -13.84
N THR A 45 6.77 -5.75 -13.20
CA THR A 45 6.91 -5.64 -11.75
C THR A 45 5.69 -6.27 -11.09
N VAL A 46 5.94 -7.11 -10.09
CA VAL A 46 4.91 -7.62 -9.19
C VAL A 46 5.11 -6.94 -7.86
N SER A 47 4.10 -6.20 -7.41
CA SER A 47 4.15 -5.49 -6.14
C SER A 47 2.85 -5.70 -5.37
N LEU A 48 2.97 -5.94 -4.07
CA LEU A 48 1.86 -5.98 -3.11
C LEU A 48 1.69 -4.64 -2.39
N ALA A 49 2.58 -3.68 -2.67
CA ALA A 49 2.65 -2.40 -1.97
C ALA A 49 1.32 -1.65 -1.97
N ALA A 50 0.66 -1.55 -3.12
CA ALA A 50 -0.60 -0.83 -3.23
C ALA A 50 -1.72 -1.51 -2.45
N GLY A 51 -1.78 -2.85 -2.45
CA GLY A 51 -2.77 -3.62 -1.68
C GLY A 51 -2.59 -3.44 -0.18
N ILE A 52 -1.36 -3.59 0.32
CA ILE A 52 -1.05 -3.40 1.76
C ILE A 52 -1.29 -1.94 2.17
N THR A 53 -0.86 -0.97 1.36
CA THR A 53 -1.10 0.46 1.62
C THR A 53 -2.59 0.77 1.66
N CYS A 54 -3.40 0.20 0.76
CA CYS A 54 -4.86 0.35 0.76
C CYS A 54 -5.49 -0.19 2.06
N ILE A 55 -5.03 -1.34 2.57
CA ILE A 55 -5.45 -1.90 3.86
C ILE A 55 -5.13 -0.91 4.98
N VAL A 56 -3.92 -0.35 5.00
CA VAL A 56 -3.52 0.62 6.03
C VAL A 56 -4.36 1.90 5.94
N TYR A 57 -4.66 2.39 4.75
CA TYR A 57 -5.55 3.54 4.56
C TYR A 57 -6.95 3.28 5.10
N MET A 58 -7.49 2.07 4.90
CA MET A 58 -8.77 1.70 5.47
C MET A 58 -8.73 1.68 7.01
N ARG A 59 -7.69 1.11 7.60
CA ARG A 59 -7.54 0.95 9.06
C ARG A 59 -7.21 2.25 9.78
N TRP A 60 -6.23 2.99 9.27
CA TRP A 60 -5.58 4.10 9.97
C TRP A 60 -5.57 5.42 9.19
N GLY A 61 -6.25 5.49 8.04
CA GLY A 61 -6.30 6.69 7.22
C GLY A 61 -4.93 7.12 6.70
N ALA A 62 -4.64 8.42 6.77
CA ALA A 62 -3.42 9.00 6.21
C ALA A 62 -2.10 8.38 6.72
N TRP A 63 -2.11 7.63 7.81
CA TRP A 63 -0.93 6.90 8.30
C TRP A 63 -0.40 5.86 7.29
N GLY A 64 -1.24 5.42 6.35
CA GLY A 64 -0.80 4.57 5.24
C GLY A 64 0.24 5.22 4.33
N ALA A 65 0.41 6.56 4.36
CA ALA A 65 1.47 7.25 3.62
C ALA A 65 2.87 6.76 4.00
N ILE A 66 3.08 6.34 5.26
CA ILE A 66 4.34 5.74 5.70
C ILE A 66 4.63 4.47 4.91
N HIS A 67 3.62 3.63 4.69
CA HIS A 67 3.74 2.38 3.92
C HIS A 67 3.95 2.66 2.43
N ALA A 68 3.26 3.66 1.87
CA ALA A 68 3.46 4.11 0.50
C ALA A 68 4.90 4.58 0.27
N PHE A 69 5.44 5.40 1.15
CA PHE A 69 6.83 5.85 1.09
C PHE A 69 7.81 4.69 1.24
N LEU A 70 7.60 3.84 2.25
CA LEU A 70 8.46 2.70 2.56
C LEU A 70 8.53 1.70 1.40
N SER A 71 7.40 1.45 0.72
CA SER A 71 7.37 0.56 -0.45
C SER A 71 8.28 1.05 -1.57
N GLY A 72 8.31 2.36 -1.81
CA GLY A 72 9.22 2.97 -2.79
C GLY A 72 10.69 2.78 -2.40
N ALA A 73 11.03 2.99 -1.13
CA ALA A 73 12.38 2.81 -0.62
C ALA A 73 12.83 1.34 -0.75
N VAL A 74 11.99 0.40 -0.34
CA VAL A 74 12.26 -1.04 -0.45
C VAL A 74 12.47 -1.44 -1.91
N TRP A 75 11.59 -1.00 -2.81
CA TRP A 75 11.74 -1.24 -4.24
C TRP A 75 13.09 -0.76 -4.76
N CYS A 76 13.49 0.48 -4.43
CA CYS A 76 14.77 1.04 -4.86
C CYS A 76 15.98 0.23 -4.36
N VAL A 77 15.96 -0.21 -3.11
CA VAL A 77 17.04 -1.02 -2.52
C VAL A 77 17.17 -2.36 -3.25
N PHE A 78 16.08 -3.08 -3.44
CA PHE A 78 16.10 -4.43 -4.03
C PHE A 78 16.18 -4.43 -5.56
N SER A 79 15.72 -3.37 -6.23
CA SER A 79 15.90 -3.18 -7.68
C SER A 79 17.33 -2.83 -8.08
N GLY A 80 18.18 -2.47 -7.11
CA GLY A 80 19.57 -2.09 -7.33
C GLY A 80 19.73 -0.68 -7.88
N ALA A 81 18.88 0.25 -7.48
CA ALA A 81 19.00 1.67 -7.80
C ALA A 81 20.28 2.33 -7.26
N GLY A 82 21.03 1.63 -6.40
CA GLY A 82 22.24 2.13 -5.77
C GLY A 82 21.96 2.92 -4.49
N SER A 83 22.96 3.72 -4.06
CA SER A 83 22.78 4.56 -2.87
C SER A 83 21.93 5.79 -3.18
N PRO A 84 21.01 6.19 -2.30
CA PRO A 84 20.19 7.40 -2.49
C PRO A 84 21.02 8.68 -2.56
N LEU A 85 22.20 8.70 -1.95
CA LEU A 85 23.11 9.85 -2.01
C LEU A 85 23.79 10.00 -3.38
N LYS A 86 24.03 8.90 -4.10
CA LYS A 86 24.66 8.91 -5.43
C LYS A 86 23.64 8.98 -6.56
N ASN A 87 22.46 8.42 -6.36
CA ASN A 87 21.40 8.37 -7.34
C ASN A 87 20.03 8.65 -6.67
N PRO A 88 19.71 9.92 -6.36
CA PRO A 88 18.49 10.27 -5.65
C PRO A 88 17.22 10.15 -6.50
N GLU A 89 17.34 10.19 -7.83
CA GLU A 89 16.20 10.22 -8.75
C GLU A 89 15.23 9.04 -8.57
N PRO A 90 15.64 7.76 -8.64
CA PRO A 90 14.72 6.63 -8.45
C PRO A 90 14.01 6.68 -7.09
N TYR A 91 14.73 7.06 -6.04
CA TYR A 91 14.15 7.18 -4.70
C TYR A 91 13.09 8.28 -4.66
N THR A 92 13.34 9.43 -5.29
CA THR A 92 12.35 10.51 -5.36
C THR A 92 11.13 10.07 -6.15
N VAL A 93 11.32 9.43 -7.32
CA VAL A 93 10.22 8.94 -8.16
C VAL A 93 9.35 7.94 -7.40
N TYR A 94 9.94 6.93 -6.79
CA TYR A 94 9.17 5.87 -6.15
C TYR A 94 8.65 6.27 -4.76
N CYS A 95 9.45 6.93 -3.92
CA CYS A 95 8.99 7.32 -2.58
C CYS A 95 7.99 8.48 -2.63
N ALA A 96 8.31 9.58 -3.32
CA ALA A 96 7.41 10.72 -3.41
C ALA A 96 6.21 10.42 -4.33
N GLY A 97 6.43 9.71 -5.45
CA GLY A 97 5.36 9.30 -6.36
C GLY A 97 4.32 8.42 -5.67
N ASN A 98 4.75 7.46 -4.84
CA ASN A 98 3.82 6.60 -4.11
C ASN A 98 2.95 7.38 -3.10
N LEU A 99 3.37 8.56 -2.62
CA LEU A 99 2.57 9.38 -1.71
C LEU A 99 1.28 9.92 -2.37
N PHE A 100 1.21 9.96 -3.70
CA PHE A 100 -0.04 10.29 -4.39
C PHE A 100 -1.18 9.32 -4.06
N SER A 101 -0.88 8.12 -3.59
CA SER A 101 -1.89 7.19 -3.06
C SER A 101 -2.70 7.75 -1.87
N LEU A 102 -2.26 8.86 -1.23
CA LEU A 102 -3.07 9.59 -0.24
C LEU A 102 -4.44 10.02 -0.79
N PHE A 103 -4.58 10.22 -2.10
CA PHE A 103 -5.87 10.50 -2.71
C PHE A 103 -6.89 9.37 -2.48
N THR A 104 -6.44 8.13 -2.25
CA THR A 104 -7.32 7.02 -1.85
C THR A 104 -8.04 7.30 -0.52
N VAL A 105 -7.38 8.01 0.40
CA VAL A 105 -8.01 8.38 1.69
C VAL A 105 -9.18 9.35 1.45
N LEU A 106 -9.03 10.28 0.51
CA LEU A 106 -10.13 11.20 0.13
C LEU A 106 -11.29 10.42 -0.49
N TYR A 107 -10.99 9.46 -1.37
CA TYR A 107 -11.99 8.55 -1.93
C TYR A 107 -12.74 7.78 -0.83
N MET A 108 -12.00 7.16 0.10
CA MET A 108 -12.59 6.38 1.19
C MET A 108 -13.42 7.24 2.15
N ASN A 109 -12.97 8.46 2.45
CA ASN A 109 -13.69 9.39 3.33
C ASN A 109 -14.94 9.95 2.64
N GLY A 110 -14.86 10.27 1.34
CA GLY A 110 -15.98 10.80 0.56
C GLY A 110 -17.13 9.81 0.41
N LEU A 111 -16.83 8.51 0.27
CA LEU A 111 -17.85 7.46 0.18
C LEU A 111 -18.27 6.89 1.54
N GLY A 112 -17.48 7.15 2.59
CA GLY A 112 -17.61 6.52 3.89
C GLY A 112 -16.97 5.13 3.94
N ARG A 113 -16.00 4.94 4.83
CA ARG A 113 -15.20 3.71 4.95
C ARG A 113 -16.05 2.46 5.16
N GLU A 114 -17.10 2.57 5.97
CA GLU A 114 -18.01 1.45 6.23
C GLU A 114 -18.76 1.01 4.95
N ARG A 115 -19.15 1.95 4.10
CA ARG A 115 -19.76 1.66 2.81
C ARG A 115 -18.77 0.99 1.85
N VAL A 116 -17.52 1.45 1.84
CA VAL A 116 -16.44 0.84 1.05
C VAL A 116 -16.22 -0.61 1.50
N ARG A 117 -16.16 -0.86 2.82
CA ARG A 117 -16.00 -2.20 3.40
C ARG A 117 -17.14 -3.15 3.00
N LYS A 118 -18.39 -2.70 3.10
CA LYS A 118 -19.57 -3.52 2.81
C LYS A 118 -19.69 -3.90 1.34
N SER A 119 -19.28 -3.03 0.42
CA SER A 119 -19.39 -3.27 -1.02
C SER A 119 -18.09 -3.87 -1.58
N ALA A 120 -18.18 -5.08 -2.16
CA ALA A 120 -17.06 -5.73 -2.81
C ALA A 120 -16.46 -4.87 -3.94
N TRP A 121 -17.32 -4.26 -4.74
CA TRP A 121 -16.91 -3.42 -5.85
C TRP A 121 -16.17 -2.17 -5.38
N LEU A 122 -16.68 -1.46 -4.37
CA LEU A 122 -16.01 -0.27 -3.83
C LEU A 122 -14.68 -0.61 -3.16
N THR A 123 -14.57 -1.80 -2.55
CA THR A 123 -13.32 -2.32 -1.99
C THR A 123 -12.28 -2.56 -3.07
N LEU A 124 -12.65 -3.24 -4.16
CA LEU A 124 -11.75 -3.47 -5.29
C LEU A 124 -11.36 -2.16 -5.96
N LEU A 125 -12.31 -1.24 -6.12
CA LEU A 125 -12.05 0.09 -6.68
C LEU A 125 -11.08 0.89 -5.80
N ALA A 126 -11.17 0.79 -4.46
CA ALA A 126 -10.20 1.40 -3.56
C ALA A 126 -8.77 0.88 -3.80
N GLY A 127 -8.60 -0.43 -3.99
CA GLY A 127 -7.31 -1.02 -4.37
C GLY A 127 -6.80 -0.51 -5.70
N ALA A 128 -7.66 -0.49 -6.73
CA ALA A 128 -7.32 0.02 -8.06
C ALA A 128 -6.92 1.50 -8.02
N VAL A 129 -7.70 2.34 -7.32
CA VAL A 129 -7.40 3.77 -7.13
C VAL A 129 -6.06 3.95 -6.43
N THR A 130 -5.76 3.14 -5.40
CA THR A 130 -4.47 3.22 -4.69
C THR A 130 -3.30 3.00 -5.65
N LEU A 131 -3.35 1.94 -6.47
CA LEU A 131 -2.28 1.66 -7.43
C LEU A 131 -2.20 2.74 -8.53
N LEU A 132 -3.34 3.12 -9.11
CA LEU A 132 -3.37 4.16 -10.14
C LEU A 132 -2.82 5.49 -9.64
N CYS A 133 -3.14 5.89 -8.41
CA CYS A 133 -2.56 7.09 -7.79
C CYS A 133 -1.04 6.97 -7.62
N MET A 134 -0.52 5.81 -7.20
CA MET A 134 0.94 5.57 -7.12
C MET A 134 1.59 5.69 -8.50
N GLN A 135 1.02 5.06 -9.52
CA GLN A 135 1.52 5.12 -10.90
C GLN A 135 1.51 6.55 -11.44
N THR A 136 0.40 7.26 -11.25
CA THR A 136 0.26 8.67 -11.66
C THR A 136 1.29 9.55 -10.95
N GLY A 137 1.50 9.34 -9.64
CA GLY A 137 2.51 10.08 -8.88
C GLY A 137 3.92 9.80 -9.39
N ARG A 138 4.28 8.53 -9.64
CA ARG A 138 5.57 8.15 -10.22
C ARG A 138 5.77 8.80 -11.59
N ALA A 139 4.77 8.73 -12.46
CA ALA A 139 4.81 9.35 -13.78
C ALA A 139 5.01 10.87 -13.69
N ALA A 140 4.24 11.54 -12.84
CA ALA A 140 4.35 12.99 -12.64
C ALA A 140 5.74 13.40 -12.12
N VAL A 141 6.26 12.68 -11.10
CA VAL A 141 7.59 12.96 -10.56
C VAL A 141 8.70 12.65 -11.57
N SER A 142 8.57 11.58 -12.39
CA SER A 142 9.53 11.25 -13.45
C SER A 142 9.65 12.39 -14.47
N LEU A 143 8.56 13.03 -14.84
CA LEU A 143 8.57 14.17 -15.76
C LEU A 143 9.33 15.38 -15.19
N CYS A 144 9.36 15.55 -13.86
CA CYS A 144 10.17 16.60 -13.23
C CYS A 144 11.68 16.38 -13.39
N PHE A 145 12.13 15.15 -13.66
CA PHE A 145 13.53 14.81 -13.96
C PHE A 145 13.84 14.79 -15.46
N SER A 146 13.07 15.49 -16.27
CA SER A 146 13.24 15.57 -17.74
C SER A 146 13.19 14.22 -18.45
N ARG A 147 12.47 13.24 -17.85
CA ARG A 147 12.22 11.95 -18.50
C ARG A 147 11.24 12.11 -19.65
N SER A 148 11.37 11.24 -20.65
CA SER A 148 10.43 11.25 -21.75
C SER A 148 9.00 10.88 -21.29
N VAL A 149 8.00 11.37 -22.01
CA VAL A 149 6.60 11.01 -21.75
C VAL A 149 6.39 9.49 -21.81
N TRP A 150 7.11 8.82 -22.69
CA TRP A 150 7.05 7.35 -22.84
C TRP A 150 7.60 6.62 -21.61
N GLU A 151 8.69 7.10 -21.03
CA GLU A 151 9.21 6.57 -19.77
C GLU A 151 8.24 6.80 -18.61
N ALA A 152 7.62 7.97 -18.54
CA ALA A 152 6.60 8.24 -17.52
C ALA A 152 5.37 7.32 -17.69
N LEU A 153 4.90 7.10 -18.92
CA LEU A 153 3.79 6.19 -19.22
C LEU A 153 4.13 4.72 -18.96
N SER A 154 5.40 4.35 -19.00
CA SER A 154 5.83 2.97 -18.74
C SER A 154 5.44 2.51 -17.31
N HIS A 155 5.29 3.41 -16.34
CA HIS A 155 4.82 3.07 -14.99
C HIS A 155 3.43 2.43 -14.97
N TYR A 156 2.58 2.69 -15.97
CA TYR A 156 1.26 2.06 -16.06
C TYR A 156 1.31 0.68 -16.70
N THR A 157 2.18 0.48 -17.67
CA THR A 157 2.27 -0.77 -18.44
C THR A 157 3.07 -1.85 -17.71
N THR A 158 4.15 -1.47 -17.02
CA THR A 158 5.02 -2.41 -16.29
C THR A 158 4.35 -2.96 -15.03
N ASP A 159 3.40 -2.23 -14.46
CA ASP A 159 2.73 -2.59 -13.20
C ASP A 159 1.39 -3.33 -13.40
N ALA A 160 1.10 -3.83 -14.61
CA ALA A 160 -0.18 -4.50 -14.89
C ALA A 160 -0.44 -5.71 -13.98
N LEU A 161 0.58 -6.54 -13.72
CA LEU A 161 0.48 -7.65 -12.77
C LEU A 161 0.27 -7.18 -11.34
N SER A 162 0.86 -6.05 -10.95
CA SER A 162 0.65 -5.45 -9.62
C SER A 162 -0.81 -5.07 -9.39
N MET A 163 -1.57 -4.73 -10.45
CA MET A 163 -3.02 -4.50 -10.35
C MET A 163 -3.75 -5.77 -9.92
N VAL A 164 -3.46 -6.90 -10.55
CA VAL A 164 -4.09 -8.19 -10.20
C VAL A 164 -3.78 -8.55 -8.76
N PHE A 165 -2.50 -8.47 -8.35
CA PHE A 165 -2.09 -8.77 -6.98
C PHE A 165 -2.69 -7.79 -5.96
N THR A 166 -2.81 -6.52 -6.29
CA THR A 166 -3.49 -5.51 -5.45
C THR A 166 -4.95 -5.89 -5.23
N LEU A 167 -5.68 -6.21 -6.30
CA LEU A 167 -7.09 -6.57 -6.22
C LEU A 167 -7.29 -7.86 -5.40
N VAL A 168 -6.45 -8.86 -5.61
CA VAL A 168 -6.48 -10.10 -4.83
C VAL A 168 -6.20 -9.84 -3.35
N THR A 169 -5.16 -9.05 -3.04
CA THR A 169 -4.78 -8.71 -1.66
C THR A 169 -5.92 -8.01 -0.94
N VAL A 170 -6.52 -7.00 -1.57
CA VAL A 170 -7.63 -6.24 -0.99
C VAL A 170 -8.88 -7.10 -0.87
N TRP A 171 -9.14 -7.99 -1.83
CA TRP A 171 -10.24 -8.94 -1.78
C TRP A 171 -10.10 -9.92 -0.62
N VAL A 172 -8.91 -10.50 -0.43
CA VAL A 172 -8.62 -11.42 0.68
C VAL A 172 -8.74 -10.67 2.02
N ALA A 173 -8.14 -9.47 2.11
CA ALA A 173 -8.21 -8.65 3.32
C ALA A 173 -9.65 -8.31 3.72
N ARG A 174 -10.53 -8.05 2.74
CA ARG A 174 -11.96 -7.81 2.98
C ARG A 174 -12.67 -9.00 3.62
N ARG A 175 -12.23 -10.24 3.29
CA ARG A 175 -12.81 -11.50 3.83
C ARG A 175 -12.31 -11.80 5.24
N ALA A 176 -11.15 -11.29 5.61
CA ALA A 176 -10.58 -11.48 6.94
C ALA A 176 -11.21 -10.47 7.92
N ASP A 177 -11.79 -10.97 9.02
CA ASP A 177 -12.45 -10.12 10.01
C ASP A 177 -11.45 -9.13 10.64
N GLY A 178 -11.87 -7.87 10.73
CA GLY A 178 -11.07 -6.79 11.31
C GLY A 178 -9.85 -6.34 10.49
N LEU A 179 -9.49 -7.02 9.39
CA LEU A 179 -8.32 -6.63 8.59
C LEU A 179 -8.63 -5.45 7.66
N PHE A 180 -9.79 -5.43 7.03
CA PHE A 180 -10.24 -4.35 6.16
C PHE A 180 -11.38 -3.55 6.81
N GLU A 181 -11.11 -2.99 8.00
CA GLU A 181 -12.06 -2.24 8.80
C GLU A 181 -11.35 -1.09 9.53
N GLU A 182 -12.05 0.02 9.77
CA GLU A 182 -11.52 1.11 10.60
C GLU A 182 -11.27 0.61 12.02
N GLN A 183 -10.02 0.70 12.48
CA GLN A 183 -9.60 0.07 13.71
C GLN A 183 -10.33 0.59 14.97
N LYS A 184 -10.74 1.84 14.96
CA LYS A 184 -11.53 2.40 16.06
C LYS A 184 -12.89 1.68 16.22
N HIS A 185 -13.56 1.41 15.10
CA HIS A 185 -14.85 0.72 15.09
C HIS A 185 -14.68 -0.75 15.46
N TYR A 186 -13.63 -1.40 14.96
CA TYR A 186 -13.31 -2.78 15.29
C TYR A 186 -13.08 -2.97 16.79
N LEU A 187 -12.23 -2.15 17.42
CA LEU A 187 -11.95 -2.21 18.85
C LEU A 187 -13.19 -1.89 19.71
N ALA A 188 -14.03 -0.94 19.28
CA ALA A 188 -15.27 -0.63 19.96
C ALA A 188 -16.27 -1.80 19.89
N ARG A 189 -16.31 -2.54 18.79
CA ARG A 189 -17.17 -3.72 18.61
C ARG A 189 -16.74 -4.84 19.56
N ILE A 190 -15.45 -5.17 19.59
CA ILE A 190 -14.92 -6.22 20.49
C ILE A 190 -15.17 -5.88 21.96
N SER A 191 -14.93 -4.63 22.38
CA SER A 191 -15.13 -4.23 23.77
C SER A 191 -16.60 -4.33 24.21
N ARG A 192 -17.56 -4.21 23.28
CA ARG A 192 -18.99 -4.42 23.59
C ARG A 192 -19.32 -5.91 23.76
N SER A 193 -18.82 -6.77 22.83
CA SER A 193 -19.08 -8.21 22.94
C SER A 193 -18.48 -8.80 24.22
N GLU A 194 -17.28 -8.38 24.61
CA GLU A 194 -16.67 -8.80 25.89
C GLU A 194 -17.42 -8.30 27.13
N GLY A 195 -18.11 -7.15 27.03
CA GLY A 195 -18.94 -6.60 28.11
C GLY A 195 -20.29 -7.33 28.26
N GLU A 196 -20.84 -7.85 27.17
CA GLU A 196 -22.09 -8.63 27.15
C GLU A 196 -21.92 -10.08 27.62
N GLU A 197 -20.71 -10.65 27.50
CA GLU A 197 -20.37 -12.01 27.92
C GLU A 197 -19.99 -12.13 29.42
N ARG A 198 -19.92 -11.02 30.15
CA ARG A 198 -19.66 -11.04 31.61
C ARG A 198 -20.98 -10.98 32.37
N PRO A 199 -21.46 -12.09 32.95
CA PRO A 199 -22.65 -12.13 33.81
C PRO A 199 -22.45 -11.34 35.10
#